data_0ec2f657b4d3171172af766f3b1940d8
#
_entry.id   0ec2f657b4d3171172af766f3b1940d8
#
_cell.length_a   1.000
_cell.length_b   1.000
_cell.length_c   1.000
_cell.angle_alpha   90.00
_cell.angle_beta   90.00
_cell.angle_gamma   90.00
#
_symmetry.space_group_name_H-M   'P 1'
#
loop_
_entity.id
_entity.type
_entity.pdbx_description
1 polymer ?
#
loop_
_entity_poly.entity_id
_entity_poly.type
_entity_poly.pdbx_seq_one_letter_code
_entity_poly.pdbx_strand_id
1 'polypeptide(L)'
;MLRGDDVAELQQRLSALGFHTGRVDGIFGDATSAALSEFQRNAGLPVDGILGATTLRELLRLQARHQDGSLVATVLDRELLRQAPPTLAGRHVAVGEAGGLATTVAALRRRLVPAGARVTSLHHPDDSTQAQQANAAGVDVYLALRLDPERPGCTTAFYAGYRYESPGGRRLAELVQREVLSAFGVPDRAVHGMSVPLLRETRMPAVIVEVGPAELVVERGPALADAIAAALVAWAGSAWD
;
A
#
# COMPACT_ATOMS: atom_id res chain seq x y z
N MET A 1 0.15 -33.45 11.23
CA MET A 1 0.47 -32.92 9.92
C MET A 1 -0.72 -33.19 9.01
N LEU A 2 -1.37 -32.14 8.50
CA LEU A 2 -2.44 -32.30 7.49
C LEU A 2 -1.79 -32.69 6.16
N ARG A 3 -2.41 -33.65 5.46
CA ARG A 3 -1.92 -34.13 4.19
C ARG A 3 -3.10 -34.47 3.28
N GLY A 4 -3.07 -34.03 2.03
CA GLY A 4 -4.11 -34.33 1.06
C GLY A 4 -3.95 -33.53 -0.24
N ASP A 5 -4.82 -33.84 -1.21
CA ASP A 5 -4.86 -33.12 -2.51
C ASP A 5 -5.29 -31.66 -2.34
N ASP A 6 -6.11 -31.37 -1.34
CA ASP A 6 -6.48 -30.01 -0.94
C ASP A 6 -5.29 -29.17 -0.47
N VAL A 7 -4.32 -29.80 0.23
CA VAL A 7 -3.07 -29.13 0.61
C VAL A 7 -2.18 -28.92 -0.62
N ALA A 8 -2.09 -29.89 -1.51
CA ALA A 8 -1.34 -29.73 -2.76
C ALA A 8 -1.92 -28.61 -3.62
N GLU A 9 -3.24 -28.51 -3.69
CA GLU A 9 -3.93 -27.42 -4.40
C GLU A 9 -3.64 -26.05 -3.76
N LEU A 10 -3.68 -25.96 -2.43
CA LEU A 10 -3.30 -24.76 -1.71
C LEU A 10 -1.86 -24.33 -2.01
N GLN A 11 -0.91 -25.29 -1.95
CA GLN A 11 0.50 -25.04 -2.26
C GLN A 11 0.68 -24.53 -3.70
N GLN A 12 0.00 -25.14 -4.68
CA GLN A 12 0.02 -24.68 -6.07
C GLN A 12 -0.52 -23.26 -6.21
N ARG A 13 -1.64 -22.95 -5.51
CA ARG A 13 -2.27 -21.64 -5.55
C ARG A 13 -1.39 -20.56 -4.94
N LEU A 14 -0.80 -20.82 -3.76
CA LEU A 14 0.13 -19.91 -3.11
C LEU A 14 1.39 -19.70 -3.96
N SER A 15 1.95 -20.78 -4.52
CA SER A 15 3.11 -20.70 -5.41
C SER A 15 2.81 -19.91 -6.68
N ALA A 16 1.63 -20.07 -7.26
CA ALA A 16 1.18 -19.28 -8.42
C ALA A 16 1.02 -17.79 -8.11
N LEU A 17 0.81 -17.44 -6.85
CA LEU A 17 0.79 -16.06 -6.33
C LEU A 17 2.17 -15.58 -5.86
N GLY A 18 3.22 -16.42 -5.96
CA GLY A 18 4.61 -16.08 -5.61
C GLY A 18 5.00 -16.33 -4.16
N PHE A 19 4.12 -16.96 -3.37
CA PHE A 19 4.44 -17.32 -2.00
C PHE A 19 5.20 -18.64 -1.96
N HIS A 20 6.32 -18.66 -1.23
CA HIS A 20 7.22 -19.81 -1.15
C HIS A 20 6.64 -20.90 -0.25
N THR A 21 5.94 -21.88 -0.82
CA THR A 21 5.38 -23.05 -0.10
C THR A 21 6.39 -24.19 0.08
N GLY A 22 7.60 -24.05 -0.46
CA GLY A 22 8.51 -25.15 -0.64
C GLY A 22 8.05 -26.07 -1.80
N ARG A 23 8.22 -27.37 -1.63
CA ARG A 23 7.80 -28.36 -2.62
C ARG A 23 6.28 -28.55 -2.56
N VAL A 24 5.63 -28.69 -3.71
CA VAL A 24 4.21 -29.06 -3.79
C VAL A 24 4.11 -30.58 -3.57
N ASP A 25 3.93 -30.99 -2.34
CA ASP A 25 3.94 -32.40 -1.90
C ASP A 25 2.66 -32.84 -1.19
N GLY A 26 1.69 -31.90 -1.06
CA GLY A 26 0.45 -32.13 -0.37
C GLY A 26 0.59 -32.24 1.14
N ILE A 27 1.71 -31.80 1.73
CA ILE A 27 1.96 -31.81 3.16
C ILE A 27 1.91 -30.39 3.71
N PHE A 28 0.99 -30.12 4.64
CA PHE A 28 0.93 -28.84 5.33
C PHE A 28 2.01 -28.78 6.42
N GLY A 29 3.21 -28.36 6.02
CA GLY A 29 4.35 -28.16 6.89
C GLY A 29 4.65 -26.68 7.15
N ASP A 30 5.80 -26.42 7.79
CA ASP A 30 6.20 -25.08 8.20
C ASP A 30 6.31 -24.10 7.01
N ALA A 31 6.83 -24.56 5.88
CA ALA A 31 6.94 -23.73 4.66
C ALA A 31 5.56 -23.32 4.11
N THR A 32 4.58 -24.26 4.11
CA THR A 32 3.21 -23.97 3.68
C THR A 32 2.52 -23.01 4.65
N SER A 33 2.70 -23.24 5.97
CA SER A 33 2.15 -22.35 7.01
C SER A 33 2.74 -20.94 6.93
N ALA A 34 4.05 -20.83 6.71
CA ALA A 34 4.73 -19.55 6.55
C ALA A 34 4.21 -18.81 5.29
N ALA A 35 4.11 -19.51 4.16
CA ALA A 35 3.57 -18.96 2.91
C ALA A 35 2.12 -18.48 3.05
N LEU A 36 1.28 -19.26 3.77
CA LEU A 36 -0.11 -18.88 4.04
C LEU A 36 -0.19 -17.65 4.96
N SER A 37 0.64 -17.58 5.99
CA SER A 37 0.72 -16.42 6.89
C SER A 37 1.23 -15.18 6.16
N GLU A 38 2.18 -15.34 5.25
CA GLU A 38 2.67 -14.26 4.39
C GLU A 38 1.58 -13.79 3.43
N PHE A 39 0.85 -14.71 2.80
CA PHE A 39 -0.31 -14.40 1.99
C PHE A 39 -1.36 -13.61 2.79
N GLN A 40 -1.73 -14.07 3.99
CA GLN A 40 -2.70 -13.38 4.86
C GLN A 40 -2.25 -11.96 5.19
N ARG A 41 -0.98 -11.78 5.54
CA ARG A 41 -0.41 -10.45 5.79
C ARG A 41 -0.49 -9.55 4.56
N ASN A 42 -0.09 -10.06 3.40
CA ASN A 42 -0.13 -9.32 2.13
C ASN A 42 -1.57 -9.00 1.67
N ALA A 43 -2.53 -9.82 2.02
CA ALA A 43 -3.94 -9.63 1.71
C ALA A 43 -4.71 -8.79 2.76
N GLY A 44 -4.03 -8.35 3.85
CA GLY A 44 -4.66 -7.61 4.93
C GLY A 44 -5.64 -8.44 5.77
N LEU A 45 -5.44 -9.76 5.81
CA LEU A 45 -6.25 -10.70 6.58
C LEU A 45 -5.63 -10.96 7.97
N PRO A 46 -6.40 -11.44 8.96
CA PRO A 46 -5.84 -11.97 10.20
C PRO A 46 -4.76 -13.02 9.90
N VAL A 47 -3.57 -12.85 10.49
CA VAL A 47 -2.40 -13.72 10.24
C VAL A 47 -2.42 -14.84 11.26
N ASP A 48 -3.22 -15.88 11.00
CA ASP A 48 -3.39 -17.05 11.86
C ASP A 48 -2.78 -18.33 11.28
N GLY A 49 -2.31 -18.30 10.04
CA GLY A 49 -1.78 -19.47 9.34
C GLY A 49 -2.82 -20.54 9.01
N ILE A 50 -4.12 -20.21 9.10
CA ILE A 50 -5.24 -21.12 8.88
C ILE A 50 -5.95 -20.75 7.57
N LEU A 51 -6.19 -21.74 6.70
CA LEU A 51 -7.00 -21.55 5.49
C LEU A 51 -8.49 -21.55 5.85
N GLY A 52 -8.95 -20.44 6.44
CA GLY A 52 -10.37 -20.23 6.70
C GLY A 52 -11.13 -19.77 5.43
N ALA A 53 -12.46 -19.70 5.52
CA ALA A 53 -13.34 -19.32 4.40
C ALA A 53 -13.00 -17.93 3.81
N THR A 54 -12.59 -16.99 4.65
CA THR A 54 -12.20 -15.65 4.22
C THR A 54 -10.87 -15.68 3.46
N THR A 55 -9.89 -16.40 3.97
CA THR A 55 -8.57 -16.59 3.33
C THR A 55 -8.71 -17.31 1.98
N LEU A 56 -9.52 -18.37 1.92
CA LEU A 56 -9.77 -19.10 0.67
C LEU A 56 -10.47 -18.22 -0.37
N ARG A 57 -11.48 -17.43 0.03
CA ARG A 57 -12.20 -16.53 -0.87
C ARG A 57 -11.27 -15.48 -1.48
N GLU A 58 -10.39 -14.90 -0.69
CA GLU A 58 -9.42 -13.92 -1.16
C GLU A 58 -8.36 -14.55 -2.06
N LEU A 59 -7.89 -15.77 -1.73
CA LEU A 59 -6.98 -16.55 -2.56
C LEU A 59 -7.57 -16.81 -3.95
N LEU A 60 -8.82 -17.24 -4.01
CA LEU A 60 -9.53 -17.48 -5.28
C LEU A 60 -9.77 -16.18 -6.06
N ARG A 61 -10.13 -15.09 -5.38
CA ARG A 61 -10.33 -13.78 -5.99
C ARG A 61 -9.06 -13.24 -6.64
N LEU A 62 -7.92 -13.40 -5.99
CA LEU A 62 -6.63 -12.95 -6.53
C LEU A 62 -6.22 -13.78 -7.73
N GLN A 63 -6.47 -15.09 -7.74
CA GLN A 63 -6.18 -15.94 -8.89
C GLN A 63 -7.02 -15.61 -10.14
N ALA A 64 -8.31 -15.32 -9.97
CA ALA A 64 -9.19 -14.96 -11.07
C ALA A 64 -8.75 -13.68 -11.81
N ARG A 65 -8.11 -12.74 -11.10
CA ARG A 65 -7.57 -11.49 -11.67
C ARG A 65 -6.19 -11.64 -12.32
N HIS A 66 -5.50 -12.75 -12.08
CA HIS A 66 -4.12 -12.96 -12.57
C HIS A 66 -4.03 -13.41 -14.04
N GLN A 67 -5.12 -13.63 -14.72
CA GLN A 67 -5.10 -14.06 -16.12
C GLN A 67 -4.96 -12.90 -17.13
N ASP A 68 -5.10 -11.64 -16.70
CA ASP A 68 -5.03 -10.46 -17.57
C ASP A 68 -3.89 -9.48 -17.20
N GLY A 69 -2.75 -9.57 -17.85
CA GLY A 69 -2.04 -8.36 -18.28
C GLY A 69 -0.96 -7.71 -17.42
N SER A 70 -0.07 -8.42 -16.70
CA SER A 70 0.84 -7.77 -15.73
C SER A 70 2.09 -7.03 -16.27
N LEU A 71 2.68 -7.49 -17.38
CA LEU A 71 3.87 -6.83 -17.98
C LEU A 71 3.51 -5.51 -18.66
N VAL A 72 2.35 -5.46 -19.32
CA VAL A 72 1.87 -4.24 -19.99
C VAL A 72 1.53 -3.15 -18.96
N ALA A 73 0.97 -3.51 -17.80
CA ALA A 73 0.65 -2.56 -16.73
C ALA A 73 1.91 -1.88 -16.16
N THR A 74 2.99 -2.63 -15.96
CA THR A 74 4.26 -2.08 -15.44
C THR A 74 4.89 -1.09 -16.42
N VAL A 75 4.89 -1.43 -17.71
CA VAL A 75 5.45 -0.55 -18.75
C VAL A 75 4.61 0.71 -18.89
N LEU A 76 3.27 0.57 -18.87
CA LEU A 76 2.35 1.69 -18.97
C LEU A 76 2.49 2.65 -17.77
N ASP A 77 2.57 2.12 -16.56
CA ASP A 77 2.76 2.92 -15.34
C ASP A 77 4.08 3.72 -15.38
N ARG A 78 5.18 3.07 -15.78
CA ARG A 78 6.47 3.75 -15.91
C ARG A 78 6.41 4.85 -16.98
N GLU A 79 5.79 4.57 -18.11
CA GLU A 79 5.67 5.54 -19.18
C GLU A 79 4.82 6.77 -18.78
N LEU A 80 3.70 6.54 -18.09
CA LEU A 80 2.89 7.62 -17.52
C LEU A 80 3.67 8.46 -16.50
N LEU A 81 4.49 7.83 -15.66
CA LEU A 81 5.34 8.53 -14.70
C LEU A 81 6.45 9.33 -15.40
N ARG A 82 7.04 8.80 -16.47
CA ARG A 82 8.05 9.51 -17.29
C ARG A 82 7.50 10.75 -17.98
N GLN A 83 6.28 10.64 -18.52
CA GLN A 83 5.63 11.76 -19.25
C GLN A 83 5.05 12.81 -18.29
N ALA A 84 4.90 12.49 -17.02
CA ALA A 84 4.32 13.40 -16.06
C ALA A 84 5.30 14.53 -15.68
N PRO A 85 4.81 15.77 -15.46
CA PRO A 85 5.67 16.89 -15.06
C PRO A 85 6.50 16.54 -13.81
N PRO A 86 7.79 16.96 -13.73
CA PRO A 86 8.67 16.66 -12.59
C PRO A 86 8.36 17.55 -11.36
N THR A 87 7.15 18.03 -11.25
CA THR A 87 6.68 18.90 -10.15
C THR A 87 5.27 18.49 -9.73
N LEU A 88 4.82 18.99 -8.59
CA LEU A 88 3.43 18.84 -8.15
C LEU A 88 2.46 19.80 -8.86
N ALA A 89 2.96 20.77 -9.62
CA ALA A 89 2.11 21.73 -10.32
C ALA A 89 1.15 21.02 -11.30
N GLY A 90 -0.14 21.23 -11.08
CA GLY A 90 -1.20 20.62 -11.89
C GLY A 90 -1.53 19.17 -11.54
N ARG A 91 -0.72 18.48 -10.73
CA ARG A 91 -1.04 17.11 -10.28
C ARG A 91 -2.21 17.09 -9.31
N HIS A 92 -3.00 16.05 -9.39
CA HIS A 92 -4.13 15.81 -8.49
C HIS A 92 -3.74 14.74 -7.46
N VAL A 93 -3.63 15.15 -6.21
CA VAL A 93 -3.27 14.30 -5.07
C VAL A 93 -4.52 14.00 -4.26
N ALA A 94 -4.82 12.73 -4.01
CA ALA A 94 -5.81 12.37 -2.99
C ALA A 94 -5.10 12.00 -1.68
N VAL A 95 -5.68 12.45 -0.58
CA VAL A 95 -5.26 12.08 0.77
C VAL A 95 -6.47 11.52 1.51
N GLY A 96 -6.41 10.23 1.84
CA GLY A 96 -7.45 9.52 2.57
C GLY A 96 -7.08 9.30 4.02
N GLU A 97 -8.09 9.22 4.88
CA GLU A 97 -7.93 8.79 6.27
C GLU A 97 -9.19 8.06 6.75
N ALA A 98 -9.04 7.17 7.72
CA ALA A 98 -10.15 6.35 8.24
C ALA A 98 -10.65 6.83 9.62
N GLY A 99 -10.00 7.86 10.19
CA GLY A 99 -10.30 8.46 11.49
C GLY A 99 -9.04 8.91 12.22
N GLY A 100 -9.16 10.00 12.98
CA GLY A 100 -8.11 10.52 13.86
C GLY A 100 -7.03 11.40 13.20
N LEU A 101 -6.99 11.54 11.86
CA LEU A 101 -5.95 12.25 11.12
C LEU A 101 -6.45 13.48 10.32
N ALA A 102 -7.70 13.89 10.52
CA ALA A 102 -8.31 15.01 9.77
C ALA A 102 -7.47 16.30 9.85
N THR A 103 -6.90 16.60 11.01
CA THR A 103 -6.03 17.79 11.23
C THR A 103 -4.73 17.67 10.43
N THR A 104 -4.14 16.48 10.38
CA THR A 104 -2.93 16.19 9.58
C THR A 104 -3.23 16.30 8.08
N VAL A 105 -4.36 15.75 7.62
CA VAL A 105 -4.82 15.90 6.23
C VAL A 105 -5.01 17.37 5.86
N ALA A 106 -5.65 18.16 6.74
CA ALA A 106 -5.82 19.60 6.53
C ALA A 106 -4.47 20.36 6.51
N ALA A 107 -3.52 19.97 7.36
CA ALA A 107 -2.18 20.53 7.34
C ALA A 107 -1.44 20.17 6.04
N LEU A 108 -1.48 18.93 5.62
CA LEU A 108 -0.88 18.46 4.36
C LEU A 108 -1.46 19.20 3.16
N ARG A 109 -2.77 19.38 3.09
CA ARG A 109 -3.41 20.18 2.04
C ARG A 109 -2.85 21.60 1.98
N ARG A 110 -2.65 22.25 3.15
CA ARG A 110 -2.06 23.60 3.21
C ARG A 110 -0.63 23.68 2.69
N ARG A 111 0.11 22.56 2.66
CA ARG A 111 1.46 22.48 2.07
C ARG A 111 1.42 22.19 0.58
N LEU A 112 0.51 21.32 0.13
CA LEU A 112 0.48 20.86 -1.26
C LEU A 112 -0.17 21.88 -2.21
N VAL A 113 -1.20 22.62 -1.78
CA VAL A 113 -1.87 23.62 -2.62
C VAL A 113 -0.93 24.74 -3.08
N PRO A 114 -0.10 25.36 -2.22
CA PRO A 114 0.89 26.34 -2.66
C PRO A 114 1.98 25.75 -3.58
N ALA A 115 2.26 24.44 -3.50
CA ALA A 115 3.14 23.74 -4.43
C ALA A 115 2.50 23.46 -5.78
N GLY A 116 1.27 23.93 -6.01
CA GLY A 116 0.53 23.83 -7.27
C GLY A 116 -0.28 22.55 -7.43
N ALA A 117 -0.38 21.72 -6.40
CA ALA A 117 -1.18 20.50 -6.46
C ALA A 117 -2.68 20.79 -6.24
N ARG A 118 -3.52 20.07 -6.97
CA ARG A 118 -4.94 19.94 -6.63
C ARG A 118 -5.08 18.83 -5.60
N VAL A 119 -5.78 19.08 -4.47
CA VAL A 119 -5.86 18.12 -3.37
C VAL A 119 -7.31 17.75 -3.08
N THR A 120 -7.62 16.44 -3.12
CA THR A 120 -8.89 15.87 -2.68
C THR A 120 -8.67 15.12 -1.37
N SER A 121 -9.46 15.45 -0.34
CA SER A 121 -9.48 14.71 0.92
C SER A 121 -10.58 13.69 0.90
N LEU A 122 -10.26 12.44 1.25
CA LEU A 122 -11.19 11.33 1.33
C LEU A 122 -11.31 10.88 2.79
N HIS A 123 -12.52 10.57 3.22
CA HIS A 123 -12.78 10.07 4.58
C HIS A 123 -13.78 8.93 4.50
N HIS A 124 -13.32 7.72 4.77
CA HIS A 124 -14.16 6.53 4.85
C HIS A 124 -13.41 5.40 5.58
N PRO A 125 -14.09 4.60 6.44
CA PRO A 125 -13.43 3.49 7.12
C PRO A 125 -13.14 2.28 6.21
N ASP A 126 -13.85 2.14 5.09
CA ASP A 126 -13.69 1.02 4.17
C ASP A 126 -12.70 1.35 3.05
N ASP A 127 -11.69 0.49 2.91
CA ASP A 127 -10.60 0.62 1.96
C ASP A 127 -11.06 0.57 0.49
N SER A 128 -12.00 -0.32 0.16
CA SER A 128 -12.51 -0.45 -1.22
C SER A 128 -13.31 0.79 -1.63
N THR A 129 -14.06 1.36 -0.70
CA THR A 129 -14.79 2.61 -0.93
C THR A 129 -13.84 3.78 -1.16
N GLN A 130 -12.77 3.91 -0.35
CA GLN A 130 -11.75 4.93 -0.56
C GLN A 130 -11.07 4.77 -1.93
N ALA A 131 -10.72 3.54 -2.33
CA ALA A 131 -10.12 3.26 -3.63
C ALA A 131 -11.06 3.66 -4.80
N GLN A 132 -12.35 3.34 -4.68
CA GLN A 132 -13.36 3.73 -5.67
C GLN A 132 -13.51 5.25 -5.79
N GLN A 133 -13.53 5.96 -4.66
CA GLN A 133 -13.59 7.42 -4.63
C GLN A 133 -12.35 8.06 -5.28
N ALA A 134 -11.14 7.55 -4.97
CA ALA A 134 -9.91 8.01 -5.58
C ALA A 134 -9.90 7.78 -7.11
N ASN A 135 -10.34 6.59 -7.55
CA ASN A 135 -10.47 6.26 -8.97
C ASN A 135 -11.48 7.17 -9.69
N ALA A 136 -12.63 7.43 -9.06
CA ALA A 136 -13.68 8.31 -9.62
C ALA A 136 -13.23 9.77 -9.70
N ALA A 137 -12.39 10.23 -8.76
CA ALA A 137 -11.82 11.57 -8.77
C ALA A 137 -10.70 11.75 -9.83
N GLY A 138 -10.20 10.66 -10.42
CA GLY A 138 -9.15 10.70 -11.45
C GLY A 138 -7.87 11.34 -10.92
N VAL A 139 -7.42 10.93 -9.73
CA VAL A 139 -6.21 11.48 -9.11
C VAL A 139 -4.95 10.84 -9.68
N ASP A 140 -3.83 11.56 -9.64
CA ASP A 140 -2.54 11.10 -10.15
C ASP A 140 -1.77 10.27 -9.11
N VAL A 141 -2.07 10.48 -7.83
CA VAL A 141 -1.43 9.78 -6.72
C VAL A 141 -2.35 9.76 -5.50
N TYR A 142 -2.31 8.68 -4.73
CA TYR A 142 -3.13 8.51 -3.53
C TYR A 142 -2.29 8.13 -2.31
N LEU A 143 -2.53 8.83 -1.18
CA LEU A 143 -1.99 8.49 0.13
C LEU A 143 -3.13 8.21 1.10
N ALA A 144 -3.13 7.03 1.69
CA ALA A 144 -4.00 6.68 2.81
C ALA A 144 -3.22 6.81 4.12
N LEU A 145 -3.64 7.72 4.98
CA LEU A 145 -3.04 7.90 6.30
C LEU A 145 -3.80 7.05 7.32
N ARG A 146 -3.05 6.30 8.11
CA ARG A 146 -3.58 5.46 9.19
C ARG A 146 -2.87 5.78 10.50
N LEU A 147 -3.64 5.81 11.57
CA LEU A 147 -3.14 6.00 12.91
C LEU A 147 -2.98 4.63 13.59
N ASP A 148 -1.76 4.32 14.06
CA ASP A 148 -1.56 3.26 15.04
C ASP A 148 -1.64 3.89 16.43
N PRO A 149 -2.69 3.63 17.22
CA PRO A 149 -2.89 4.36 18.46
C PRO A 149 -1.87 4.03 19.55
N GLU A 150 -1.26 2.84 19.48
CA GLU A 150 -0.48 2.29 20.59
C GLU A 150 1.01 2.16 20.27
N ARG A 151 1.35 1.74 19.05
CA ARG A 151 2.72 1.36 18.72
C ARG A 151 3.50 2.51 18.10
N PRO A 152 4.64 2.89 18.68
CA PRO A 152 5.52 3.87 18.09
C PRO A 152 6.13 3.31 16.79
N GLY A 153 6.20 4.16 15.76
CA GLY A 153 6.84 3.79 14.50
C GLY A 153 6.12 4.35 13.29
N CYS A 154 6.77 4.16 12.15
CA CYS A 154 6.20 4.41 10.83
C CYS A 154 6.31 3.16 9.98
N THR A 155 5.23 2.80 9.31
CA THR A 155 5.17 1.77 8.28
C THR A 155 4.59 2.38 7.03
N THR A 156 5.19 2.11 5.88
CA THR A 156 4.58 2.44 4.60
C THR A 156 4.33 1.18 3.80
N ALA A 157 3.24 1.15 3.05
CA ALA A 157 2.92 0.02 2.19
C ALA A 157 2.50 0.51 0.80
N PHE A 158 2.89 -0.25 -0.22
CA PHE A 158 2.55 -0.01 -1.62
C PHE A 158 2.04 -1.29 -2.27
N TYR A 159 1.41 -1.18 -3.45
CA TYR A 159 0.92 -2.37 -4.13
C TYR A 159 2.07 -3.23 -4.64
N ALA A 160 2.12 -4.45 -4.17
CA ALA A 160 2.92 -5.53 -4.72
C ALA A 160 2.09 -6.82 -4.75
N GLY A 161 1.89 -7.33 -5.94
CA GLY A 161 1.27 -8.63 -6.21
C GLY A 161 2.29 -9.55 -6.87
N TYR A 162 1.84 -10.77 -7.20
CA TYR A 162 2.73 -11.79 -7.78
C TYR A 162 3.42 -11.38 -9.08
N ARG A 163 2.72 -10.66 -9.95
CA ARG A 163 3.24 -10.32 -11.30
C ARG A 163 3.47 -8.83 -11.52
N TYR A 164 3.02 -8.00 -10.61
CA TYR A 164 3.09 -6.57 -10.75
C TYR A 164 3.35 -5.91 -9.40
N GLU A 165 4.32 -5.04 -9.41
CA GLU A 165 4.64 -4.12 -8.33
C GLU A 165 4.52 -2.71 -8.87
N SER A 166 3.83 -1.82 -8.14
CA SER A 166 3.71 -0.42 -8.53
C SER A 166 5.03 0.31 -8.34
N PRO A 167 5.76 0.67 -9.41
CA PRO A 167 7.04 1.37 -9.26
C PRO A 167 6.85 2.77 -8.66
N GLY A 168 5.80 3.47 -9.06
CA GLY A 168 5.44 4.77 -8.49
C GLY A 168 5.05 4.70 -7.02
N GLY A 169 4.26 3.67 -6.65
CA GLY A 169 3.88 3.41 -5.27
C GLY A 169 5.07 3.05 -4.39
N ARG A 170 5.94 2.15 -4.84
CA ARG A 170 7.16 1.77 -4.13
C ARG A 170 8.05 2.98 -3.85
N ARG A 171 8.36 3.75 -4.90
CA ARG A 171 9.20 4.93 -4.76
C ARG A 171 8.62 5.95 -3.80
N LEU A 172 7.30 6.18 -3.85
CA LEU A 172 6.62 7.09 -2.92
C LEU A 172 6.69 6.56 -1.49
N ALA A 173 6.44 5.27 -1.27
CA ALA A 173 6.51 4.64 0.05
C ALA A 173 7.90 4.79 0.68
N GLU A 174 8.98 4.53 -0.09
CA GLU A 174 10.36 4.70 0.36
C GLU A 174 10.68 6.16 0.75
N LEU A 175 10.20 7.11 -0.06
CA LEU A 175 10.39 8.55 0.22
C LEU A 175 9.63 8.98 1.47
N VAL A 176 8.35 8.61 1.59
CA VAL A 176 7.53 8.93 2.77
C VAL A 176 8.13 8.32 4.03
N GLN A 177 8.52 7.03 3.98
CA GLN A 177 9.17 6.36 5.10
C GLN A 177 10.39 7.14 5.59
N ARG A 178 11.29 7.47 4.69
CA ARG A 178 12.51 8.21 5.00
C ARG A 178 12.24 9.58 5.62
N GLU A 179 11.37 10.38 5.01
CA GLU A 179 11.08 11.74 5.48
C GLU A 179 10.35 11.72 6.83
N VAL A 180 9.40 10.79 7.03
CA VAL A 180 8.67 10.67 8.31
C VAL A 180 9.61 10.21 9.41
N LEU A 181 10.47 9.21 9.18
CA LEU A 181 11.45 8.77 10.19
C LEU A 181 12.39 9.90 10.59
N SER A 182 12.86 10.69 9.62
CA SER A 182 13.73 11.85 9.88
C SER A 182 13.03 12.92 10.72
N ALA A 183 11.75 13.19 10.45
CA ALA A 183 10.99 14.25 11.13
C ALA A 183 10.49 13.84 12.53
N PHE A 184 10.16 12.58 12.71
CA PHE A 184 9.54 12.07 13.94
C PHE A 184 10.51 11.41 14.90
N GLY A 185 11.63 10.86 14.43
CA GLY A 185 12.54 10.10 15.26
C GLY A 185 11.91 8.83 15.85
N VAL A 186 10.93 8.25 15.15
CA VAL A 186 10.24 7.02 15.54
C VAL A 186 10.96 5.79 14.97
N PRO A 187 10.73 4.59 15.55
CA PRO A 187 11.26 3.35 14.98
C PRO A 187 10.83 3.12 13.55
N ASP A 188 11.76 2.64 12.71
CA ASP A 188 11.49 2.16 11.37
C ASP A 188 10.79 0.79 11.44
N ARG A 189 9.55 0.73 10.94
CA ARG A 189 8.77 -0.50 10.85
C ARG A 189 8.72 -1.05 9.43
N ALA A 190 9.59 -0.51 8.58
CA ALA A 190 9.86 -0.91 7.21
C ALA A 190 8.79 -0.50 6.14
N VAL A 191 9.21 -0.64 4.90
CA VAL A 191 8.37 -0.47 3.70
C VAL A 191 7.91 -1.85 3.23
N HIS A 192 6.62 -2.04 3.00
CA HIS A 192 6.04 -3.33 2.64
C HIS A 192 5.34 -3.30 1.29
N GLY A 193 5.63 -4.30 0.45
CA GLY A 193 4.79 -4.63 -0.69
C GLY A 193 3.57 -5.42 -0.22
N MET A 194 2.35 -4.94 -0.52
CA MET A 194 1.09 -5.57 -0.06
C MET A 194 0.02 -5.57 -1.14
N SER A 195 -0.91 -6.52 -1.06
CA SER A 195 -2.06 -6.62 -1.97
C SER A 195 -3.39 -6.41 -1.24
N VAL A 196 -3.42 -5.46 -0.27
CA VAL A 196 -4.67 -5.07 0.42
C VAL A 196 -5.65 -4.39 -0.54
N PRO A 197 -6.97 -4.40 -0.25
CA PRO A 197 -7.99 -3.86 -1.14
C PRO A 197 -7.70 -2.43 -1.62
N LEU A 198 -7.35 -1.53 -0.73
CA LEU A 198 -7.04 -0.14 -1.05
C LEU A 198 -5.94 -0.02 -2.11
N LEU A 199 -4.83 -0.71 -1.93
CA LEU A 199 -3.68 -0.66 -2.87
C LEU A 199 -3.95 -1.40 -4.17
N ARG A 200 -4.70 -2.50 -4.11
CA ARG A 200 -5.02 -3.34 -5.26
C ARG A 200 -6.07 -2.72 -6.19
N GLU A 201 -7.02 -1.99 -5.64
CA GLU A 201 -8.18 -1.47 -6.37
C GLU A 201 -7.96 -0.05 -6.91
N THR A 202 -6.92 0.64 -6.45
CA THR A 202 -6.51 1.94 -7.00
C THR A 202 -5.80 1.78 -8.35
N ARG A 203 -6.05 2.73 -9.26
CA ARG A 203 -5.51 2.75 -10.64
C ARG A 203 -4.27 3.62 -10.81
N MET A 204 -3.91 4.37 -9.79
CA MET A 204 -2.76 5.26 -9.72
C MET A 204 -1.77 4.74 -8.68
N PRO A 205 -0.53 5.24 -8.63
CA PRO A 205 0.39 5.01 -7.52
C PRO A 205 -0.29 5.34 -6.19
N ALA A 206 -0.35 4.34 -5.30
CA ALA A 206 -1.00 4.46 -3.99
C ALA A 206 -0.10 3.95 -2.88
N VAL A 207 -0.14 4.64 -1.73
CA VAL A 207 0.64 4.29 -0.53
C VAL A 207 -0.25 4.38 0.70
N ILE A 208 -0.14 3.38 1.58
CA ILE A 208 -0.64 3.45 2.95
C ILE A 208 0.52 3.92 3.84
N VAL A 209 0.26 4.91 4.68
CA VAL A 209 1.20 5.43 5.67
C VAL A 209 0.57 5.22 7.05
N GLU A 210 1.10 4.29 7.81
CA GLU A 210 0.68 4.03 9.18
C GLU A 210 1.71 4.60 10.14
N VAL A 211 1.30 5.48 11.04
CA VAL A 211 2.17 6.20 11.95
C VAL A 211 1.56 6.24 13.35
N GLY A 212 2.39 6.11 14.37
CA GLY A 212 1.99 6.17 15.78
C GLY A 212 3.16 6.49 16.71
N PRO A 213 2.88 6.63 18.03
CA PRO A 213 1.56 6.55 18.66
C PRO A 213 0.71 7.83 18.48
N ALA A 214 -0.55 7.77 18.87
CA ALA A 214 -1.52 8.87 18.69
C ALA A 214 -1.05 10.18 19.30
N GLU A 215 -0.49 10.16 20.51
CA GLU A 215 -0.01 11.34 21.21
C GLU A 215 1.05 12.09 20.41
N LEU A 216 1.99 11.37 19.82
CA LEU A 216 3.06 11.93 19.01
C LEU A 216 2.51 12.57 17.74
N VAL A 217 1.52 11.91 17.11
CA VAL A 217 0.88 12.43 15.90
C VAL A 217 0.06 13.69 16.19
N VAL A 218 -0.60 13.77 17.35
CA VAL A 218 -1.30 14.98 17.80
C VAL A 218 -0.31 16.12 18.05
N GLU A 219 0.79 15.83 18.76
CA GLU A 219 1.82 16.82 19.09
C GLU A 219 2.56 17.33 17.84
N ARG A 220 2.91 16.43 16.91
CA ARG A 220 3.77 16.72 15.76
C ARG A 220 3.06 16.61 14.40
N GLY A 221 1.73 16.69 14.37
CA GLY A 221 0.95 16.62 13.13
C GLY A 221 1.41 17.56 12.02
N PRO A 222 1.77 18.82 12.29
CA PRO A 222 2.35 19.69 11.27
C PRO A 222 3.67 19.18 10.69
N ALA A 223 4.56 18.61 11.52
CA ALA A 223 5.84 18.05 11.06
C ALA A 223 5.61 16.79 10.19
N LEU A 224 4.61 15.96 10.53
CA LEU A 224 4.18 14.83 9.69
C LEU A 224 3.71 15.32 8.31
N ALA A 225 2.89 16.36 8.29
CA ALA A 225 2.41 16.94 7.05
C ALA A 225 3.56 17.53 6.20
N ASP A 226 4.54 18.17 6.84
CA ASP A 226 5.73 18.70 6.16
C ASP A 226 6.58 17.57 5.55
N ALA A 227 6.81 16.49 6.30
CA ALA A 227 7.55 15.32 5.85
C ALA A 227 6.88 14.64 4.64
N ILE A 228 5.57 14.42 4.72
CA ILE A 228 4.81 13.82 3.61
C ILE A 228 4.80 14.74 2.38
N ALA A 229 4.66 16.05 2.58
CA ALA A 229 4.71 17.02 1.48
C ALA A 229 6.08 17.02 0.79
N ALA A 230 7.18 16.99 1.57
CA ALA A 230 8.54 16.88 1.04
C ALA A 230 8.74 15.59 0.22
N ALA A 231 8.22 14.47 0.74
CA ALA A 231 8.27 13.18 0.03
C ALA A 231 7.51 13.23 -1.30
N LEU A 232 6.33 13.85 -1.36
CA LEU A 232 5.56 14.01 -2.60
C LEU A 232 6.26 14.91 -3.62
N VAL A 233 6.90 15.99 -3.16
CA VAL A 233 7.71 16.86 -4.05
C VAL A 233 8.89 16.07 -4.62
N ALA A 234 9.62 15.32 -3.78
CA ALA A 234 10.72 14.49 -4.21
C ALA A 234 10.28 13.37 -5.16
N TRP A 235 9.09 12.78 -4.90
CA TRP A 235 8.51 11.77 -5.78
C TRP A 235 8.16 12.32 -7.16
N ALA A 236 7.54 13.51 -7.23
CA ALA A 236 7.23 14.14 -8.49
C ALA A 236 8.47 14.46 -9.32
N GLY A 237 9.59 14.81 -8.66
CA GLY A 237 10.89 15.07 -9.29
C GLY A 237 11.77 13.82 -9.52
N SER A 238 11.28 12.61 -9.22
CA SER A 238 12.06 11.38 -9.42
C SER A 238 12.32 11.09 -10.90
N ALA A 239 13.52 10.62 -11.21
CA ALA A 239 13.81 10.03 -12.52
C ALA A 239 13.16 8.63 -12.59
N TRP A 240 12.46 8.36 -13.69
CA TRP A 240 11.78 7.08 -13.94
C TRP A 240 12.50 6.38 -15.10
N ASP A 241 13.56 5.61 -14.78
CA ASP A 241 14.35 4.83 -15.73
C ASP A 241 13.67 3.50 -16.09
#